data_c0f2782450cf37748f38a1c1abc25425
#
_entry.id   c0f2782450cf37748f38a1c1abc25425
#
_cell.length_a   1.000
_cell.length_b   1.000
_cell.length_c   1.000
_cell.angle_alpha   90.00
_cell.angle_beta   90.00
_cell.angle_gamma   90.00
#
_symmetry.space_group_name_H-M   'P 1'
#
loop_
_entity.id
_entity.type
_entity.pdbx_description
1 polymer ?
#
loop_
_entity_poly.entity_id
_entity_poly.type
_entity_poly.pdbx_seq_one_letter_code
_entity_poly.pdbx_strand_id
1 'polypeptide(L)'
;MPNCLTLKKSNCKNCYKCIRHCPVKAIRFSGNQAHIIGNECILCGQCFVVCPQNAKEIVDETEKVKVFLQAREKVIVSLAPSFIANYDGVGINSMRKALKKLGFYDVEETAIGATIVKNEYERMLKEDDRDIIITSCCHSINLLIQKHFPAELEYLADVVSPMQAHCMDIKKRYPDAKTVFIGPCVSKKDEAEHYEGIVDAVLTFEELTNWLKSENIELEAEKDNDDFSRARFFPTTGGVLKTMAQDTPDYTYIALDGVENCIAALKDIESGKVHKCFIEMSACVGSCMGGPVMEKYHHTETITDYLTIANYAGKKDFEVSQPKANELKKQFEYIEHRYPQPSEMEINAVLRQMGKFKPAHELNCGSCGYNTCREKAAAICQGKAEISMCLPFLKEKAESFSDTIVNNTPNGLIVLNENLEVQQINKAAREIMNIRYASDILGDNVIRILDPAVFESVLKTGRGVSDQRVYLAEYKRYVEQTVVYDRDSHLLIGIMRDVTAEEEQRERKENISRQTIEVADKVVDKQMRIVQEIASLLGETAAETKIALAKLKESISDE
;
A
#
# COMPACT_ATOMS: atom_id res chain seq x y z
N MET A 1 -5.66 22.17 -4.05
CA MET A 1 -4.97 20.93 -3.61
C MET A 1 -3.49 21.27 -3.54
N PRO A 2 -2.73 20.78 -2.56
CA PRO A 2 -1.30 21.03 -2.58
C PRO A 2 -0.72 20.37 -3.83
N ASN A 3 -0.22 21.20 -4.76
CA ASN A 3 0.33 20.72 -6.02
C ASN A 3 1.74 20.12 -5.87
N CYS A 4 2.37 20.31 -4.70
CA CYS A 4 3.79 19.99 -4.49
C CYS A 4 4.11 18.51 -4.22
N LEU A 5 3.11 17.67 -3.92
CA LEU A 5 3.29 16.23 -3.67
C LEU A 5 2.26 15.41 -4.44
N THR A 6 2.71 14.59 -5.37
CA THR A 6 1.86 13.84 -6.31
C THR A 6 1.96 12.33 -6.15
N LEU A 7 1.07 11.59 -6.80
CA LEU A 7 1.05 10.13 -6.85
C LEU A 7 1.43 9.65 -8.26
N LYS A 8 2.51 8.89 -8.37
CA LYS A 8 2.82 8.10 -9.57
C LYS A 8 2.01 6.80 -9.55
N LYS A 9 0.88 6.79 -10.24
CA LYS A 9 -0.13 5.72 -10.18
C LYS A 9 0.43 4.33 -10.48
N SER A 10 1.29 4.21 -11.50
CA SER A 10 1.90 2.94 -11.92
C SER A 10 2.72 2.23 -10.84
N ASN A 11 3.23 2.98 -9.86
CA ASN A 11 4.13 2.45 -8.85
C ASN A 11 3.42 1.98 -7.56
N CYS A 12 2.18 2.41 -7.31
CA CYS A 12 1.46 2.04 -6.10
C CYS A 12 1.09 0.53 -6.10
N LYS A 13 1.49 -0.21 -5.06
CA LYS A 13 1.23 -1.65 -4.86
C LYS A 13 0.32 -1.94 -3.65
N ASN A 14 -0.46 -0.98 -3.19
CA ASN A 14 -1.49 -1.15 -2.14
C ASN A 14 -0.96 -1.71 -0.81
N CYS A 15 0.29 -1.37 -0.43
CA CYS A 15 0.90 -1.86 0.82
C CYS A 15 0.45 -1.11 2.08
N TYR A 16 -0.33 -0.05 1.95
CA TYR A 16 -0.87 0.82 3.02
C TYR A 16 0.19 1.44 3.94
N LYS A 17 1.49 1.33 3.62
CA LYS A 17 2.55 1.87 4.47
C LYS A 17 2.44 3.39 4.66
N CYS A 18 2.09 4.13 3.60
CA CYS A 18 1.87 5.58 3.68
C CYS A 18 0.67 5.96 4.58
N ILE A 19 -0.42 5.17 4.58
CA ILE A 19 -1.58 5.40 5.47
C ILE A 19 -1.19 5.15 6.92
N ARG A 20 -0.42 4.09 7.18
CA ARG A 20 0.06 3.74 8.52
C ARG A 20 0.89 4.84 9.14
N HIS A 21 1.82 5.44 8.38
CA HIS A 21 2.72 6.47 8.85
C HIS A 21 2.19 7.90 8.67
N CYS A 22 0.98 8.07 8.16
CA CYS A 22 0.38 9.39 8.10
C CYS A 22 -0.17 9.78 9.49
N PRO A 23 0.40 10.77 10.18
CA PRO A 23 0.01 11.10 11.55
C PRO A 23 -1.42 11.66 11.61
N VAL A 24 -1.86 12.36 10.57
CA VAL A 24 -3.20 12.95 10.47
C VAL A 24 -4.17 12.14 9.59
N LYS A 25 -3.78 10.94 9.14
CA LYS A 25 -4.58 10.05 8.30
C LYS A 25 -5.18 10.72 7.04
N ALA A 26 -4.46 11.68 6.48
CA ALA A 26 -4.83 12.44 5.27
C ALA A 26 -4.55 11.68 3.97
N ILE A 27 -4.77 10.37 3.94
CA ILE A 27 -4.60 9.52 2.76
C ILE A 27 -5.83 8.65 2.59
N ARG A 28 -6.51 8.81 1.46
CA ARG A 28 -7.66 8.00 1.04
C ARG A 28 -7.19 6.84 0.18
N PHE A 29 -7.76 5.67 0.41
CA PHE A 29 -7.62 4.51 -0.46
C PHE A 29 -8.89 4.36 -1.31
N SER A 30 -8.74 4.43 -2.62
CA SER A 30 -9.82 4.21 -3.58
C SER A 30 -9.26 3.80 -4.93
N GLY A 31 -9.99 2.96 -5.67
CA GLY A 31 -9.57 2.47 -6.98
C GLY A 31 -8.22 1.76 -6.94
N ASN A 32 -7.97 0.98 -5.91
CA ASN A 32 -6.71 0.27 -5.66
C ASN A 32 -5.47 1.19 -5.58
N GLN A 33 -5.62 2.42 -5.10
CA GLN A 33 -4.52 3.37 -4.95
C GLN A 33 -4.68 4.26 -3.72
N ALA A 34 -3.55 4.75 -3.20
CA ALA A 34 -3.50 5.64 -2.05
C ALA A 34 -3.34 7.10 -2.50
N HIS A 35 -4.39 7.91 -2.34
CA HIS A 35 -4.45 9.32 -2.75
C HIS A 35 -4.31 10.24 -1.54
N ILE A 36 -3.56 11.34 -1.70
CA ILE A 36 -3.43 12.37 -0.66
C ILE A 36 -4.70 13.23 -0.63
N ILE A 37 -5.22 13.48 0.56
CA ILE A 37 -6.36 14.36 0.80
C ILE A 37 -5.80 15.76 1.10
N GLY A 38 -5.79 16.65 0.12
CA GLY A 38 -5.07 17.92 0.19
C GLY A 38 -5.52 18.86 1.30
N ASN A 39 -6.83 18.94 1.55
CA ASN A 39 -7.38 19.77 2.62
C ASN A 39 -7.10 19.26 4.05
N GLU A 40 -6.67 18.01 4.22
CA GLU A 40 -6.24 17.44 5.50
C GLU A 40 -4.72 17.31 5.62
N CYS A 41 -4.03 17.21 4.49
CA CYS A 41 -2.59 16.97 4.44
C CYS A 41 -1.81 18.17 5.02
N ILE A 42 -0.88 17.88 5.92
CA ILE A 42 0.03 18.86 6.53
C ILE A 42 1.40 18.93 5.82
N LEU A 43 1.56 18.23 4.71
CA LEU A 43 2.79 18.23 3.89
C LEU A 43 4.09 17.83 4.64
N CYS A 44 3.99 17.02 5.69
CA CYS A 44 5.16 16.54 6.43
C CYS A 44 6.10 15.63 5.62
N GLY A 45 5.67 15.12 4.46
CA GLY A 45 6.49 14.29 3.58
C GLY A 45 6.67 12.83 4.00
N GLN A 46 6.16 12.39 5.16
CA GLN A 46 6.35 11.01 5.64
C GLN A 46 5.87 9.94 4.65
N CYS A 47 4.75 10.18 3.96
CA CYS A 47 4.27 9.25 2.93
C CYS A 47 5.22 9.11 1.72
N PHE A 48 6.03 10.13 1.43
CA PHE A 48 7.09 10.10 0.42
C PHE A 48 8.29 9.28 0.92
N VAL A 49 8.74 9.53 2.13
CA VAL A 49 9.89 8.85 2.75
C VAL A 49 9.65 7.34 2.87
N VAL A 50 8.53 6.94 3.48
CA VAL A 50 8.25 5.53 3.81
C VAL A 50 7.81 4.68 2.62
N CYS A 51 7.58 5.27 1.44
CA CYS A 51 7.08 4.52 0.28
C CYS A 51 8.15 3.63 -0.35
N PRO A 52 8.10 2.29 -0.21
CA PRO A 52 9.13 1.41 -0.77
C PRO A 52 9.04 1.30 -2.30
N GLN A 53 7.93 1.74 -2.86
CA GLN A 53 7.66 1.70 -4.31
C GLN A 53 7.95 3.03 -5.01
N ASN A 54 8.41 4.05 -4.27
CA ASN A 54 8.61 5.41 -4.81
C ASN A 54 7.39 5.93 -5.58
N ALA A 55 6.18 5.63 -5.05
CA ALA A 55 4.92 6.02 -5.67
C ALA A 55 4.48 7.46 -5.32
N LYS A 56 5.21 8.15 -4.44
CA LYS A 56 5.00 9.56 -4.12
C LYS A 56 6.16 10.37 -4.69
N GLU A 57 5.84 11.46 -5.35
CA GLU A 57 6.83 12.33 -6.00
C GLU A 57 6.61 13.77 -5.56
N ILE A 58 7.71 14.50 -5.38
CA ILE A 58 7.72 15.95 -5.17
C ILE A 58 7.72 16.58 -6.56
N VAL A 59 6.92 17.61 -6.76
CA VAL A 59 6.89 18.35 -8.03
C VAL A 59 8.20 19.11 -8.19
N ASP A 60 8.88 18.88 -9.30
CA ASP A 60 10.15 19.51 -9.64
C ASP A 60 9.92 20.91 -10.20
N GLU A 61 10.57 21.92 -9.58
CA GLU A 61 10.52 23.32 -10.05
C GLU A 61 11.82 23.77 -10.76
N THR A 62 12.74 22.85 -11.05
CA THR A 62 14.02 23.17 -11.71
C THR A 62 13.81 23.90 -13.04
N GLU A 63 12.87 23.45 -13.86
CA GLU A 63 12.57 24.09 -15.15
C GLU A 63 12.02 25.52 -14.97
N LYS A 64 11.22 25.77 -13.94
CA LYS A 64 10.74 27.11 -13.60
C LYS A 64 11.91 28.07 -13.32
N VAL A 65 12.89 27.60 -12.54
CA VAL A 65 14.09 28.38 -12.23
C VAL A 65 14.96 28.61 -13.47
N LYS A 66 15.14 27.59 -14.32
CA LYS A 66 15.87 27.71 -15.57
C LYS A 66 15.28 28.79 -16.49
N VAL A 67 13.94 28.91 -16.53
CA VAL A 67 13.27 29.99 -17.30
C VAL A 67 13.68 31.37 -16.78
N PHE A 68 13.76 31.60 -15.48
CA PHE A 68 14.22 32.87 -14.92
C PHE A 68 15.67 33.18 -15.33
N LEU A 69 16.55 32.17 -15.26
CA LEU A 69 17.96 32.36 -15.68
C LEU A 69 18.12 32.63 -17.19
N GLN A 70 17.35 31.93 -18.03
CA GLN A 70 17.33 32.16 -19.47
C GLN A 70 16.81 33.55 -19.84
N ALA A 71 15.83 34.05 -19.08
CA ALA A 71 15.33 35.43 -19.22
C ALA A 71 16.32 36.47 -18.70
N ARG A 72 17.49 36.06 -18.19
CA ARG A 72 18.52 36.91 -17.58
C ARG A 72 18.00 37.72 -16.40
N GLU A 73 17.01 37.23 -15.71
CA GLU A 73 16.54 37.84 -14.46
C GLU A 73 17.62 37.75 -13.37
N LYS A 74 17.62 38.68 -12.45
CA LYS A 74 18.51 38.61 -11.28
C LYS A 74 17.95 37.60 -10.31
N VAL A 75 18.49 36.38 -10.32
CA VAL A 75 18.02 35.28 -9.42
C VAL A 75 18.96 35.14 -8.23
N ILE A 76 18.43 35.33 -7.01
CA ILE A 76 19.19 35.19 -5.75
C ILE A 76 18.64 34.01 -4.97
N VAL A 77 19.55 33.15 -4.51
CA VAL A 77 19.23 31.96 -3.75
C VAL A 77 19.23 32.25 -2.24
N SER A 78 18.18 31.81 -1.57
CA SER A 78 18.11 31.64 -0.11
C SER A 78 18.36 30.17 0.21
N LEU A 79 19.57 29.83 0.69
CA LEU A 79 19.98 28.44 0.94
C LEU A 79 19.74 28.07 2.41
N ALA A 80 18.96 27.01 2.64
CA ALA A 80 18.63 26.53 3.99
C ALA A 80 19.89 26.03 4.74
N PRO A 81 20.09 26.37 6.03
CA PRO A 81 21.33 26.08 6.72
C PRO A 81 21.63 24.58 6.93
N SER A 82 20.66 23.69 6.74
CA SER A 82 20.89 22.24 6.69
C SER A 82 21.70 21.77 5.48
N PHE A 83 21.99 22.64 4.50
CA PHE A 83 22.80 22.30 3.33
C PHE A 83 24.18 21.76 3.70
N ILE A 84 24.78 22.28 4.80
CA ILE A 84 26.11 21.86 5.25
C ILE A 84 26.17 20.37 5.62
N ALA A 85 25.08 19.82 6.18
CA ALA A 85 24.95 18.41 6.48
C ALA A 85 24.62 17.59 5.20
N ASN A 86 23.79 18.13 4.30
CA ASN A 86 23.42 17.44 3.05
C ASN A 86 24.60 17.32 2.06
N TYR A 87 25.56 18.20 2.11
CA TYR A 87 26.72 18.24 1.21
C TYR A 87 28.06 18.06 1.94
N ASP A 88 28.08 17.24 2.99
CA ASP A 88 29.28 16.76 3.69
C ASP A 88 30.29 17.86 4.06
N GLY A 89 29.79 18.99 4.59
CA GLY A 89 30.62 20.10 5.04
C GLY A 89 31.08 21.08 3.96
N VAL A 90 30.46 21.02 2.79
CA VAL A 90 30.67 22.03 1.74
C VAL A 90 30.10 23.37 2.19
N GLY A 91 30.94 24.38 2.41
CA GLY A 91 30.53 25.69 2.92
C GLY A 91 29.83 26.59 1.91
N ILE A 92 29.30 27.74 2.42
CA ILE A 92 28.51 28.68 1.57
C ILE A 92 29.30 29.26 0.41
N ASN A 93 30.62 29.47 0.55
CA ASN A 93 31.44 30.04 -0.51
C ASN A 93 31.56 29.05 -1.70
N SER A 94 31.73 27.76 -1.43
CA SER A 94 31.72 26.72 -2.46
C SER A 94 30.37 26.59 -3.14
N MET A 95 29.28 26.60 -2.35
CA MET A 95 27.92 26.59 -2.90
C MET A 95 27.68 27.81 -3.79
N ARG A 96 28.11 28.99 -3.35
CA ARG A 96 28.00 30.23 -4.14
C ARG A 96 28.78 30.12 -5.46
N LYS A 97 30.00 29.59 -5.46
CA LYS A 97 30.80 29.36 -6.68
C LYS A 97 30.07 28.40 -7.64
N ALA A 98 29.55 27.31 -7.14
CA ALA A 98 28.87 26.29 -7.93
C ALA A 98 27.54 26.84 -8.55
N LEU A 99 26.73 27.50 -7.75
CA LEU A 99 25.45 28.02 -8.22
C LEU A 99 25.62 29.20 -9.19
N LYS A 100 26.69 30.00 -9.02
CA LYS A 100 27.05 31.03 -10.02
C LYS A 100 27.41 30.42 -11.39
N LYS A 101 28.01 29.21 -11.42
CA LYS A 101 28.22 28.48 -12.69
C LYS A 101 26.90 28.06 -13.36
N LEU A 102 25.83 27.81 -12.57
CA LEU A 102 24.47 27.55 -13.09
C LEU A 102 23.77 28.83 -13.61
N GLY A 103 24.33 30.03 -13.33
CA GLY A 103 23.79 31.30 -13.77
C GLY A 103 23.07 32.11 -12.68
N PHE A 104 23.03 31.66 -11.43
CA PHE A 104 22.48 32.44 -10.33
C PHE A 104 23.34 33.72 -10.10
N TYR A 105 22.67 34.84 -9.78
CA TYR A 105 23.32 36.10 -9.51
C TYR A 105 24.11 36.03 -8.17
N ASP A 106 23.47 35.57 -7.11
CA ASP A 106 24.13 35.36 -5.82
C ASP A 106 23.44 34.26 -4.97
N VAL A 107 24.12 33.83 -3.90
CA VAL A 107 23.64 32.83 -2.96
C VAL A 107 23.88 33.33 -1.55
N GLU A 108 22.82 33.41 -0.77
CA GLU A 108 22.83 33.84 0.62
C GLU A 108 22.22 32.78 1.52
N GLU A 109 22.51 32.82 2.80
CA GLU A 109 22.00 31.84 3.76
C GLU A 109 20.63 32.25 4.34
N THR A 110 19.67 31.33 4.35
CA THR A 110 18.38 31.56 5.04
C THR A 110 18.57 31.82 6.53
N ALA A 111 19.73 31.51 7.10
CA ALA A 111 20.11 31.82 8.48
C ALA A 111 20.08 33.34 8.80
N ILE A 112 20.21 34.19 7.78
CA ILE A 112 19.97 35.65 7.87
C ILE A 112 18.51 35.91 8.27
N GLY A 113 17.57 35.32 7.53
CA GLY A 113 16.14 35.39 7.85
C GLY A 113 15.78 34.73 9.19
N ALA A 114 16.51 33.68 9.57
CA ALA A 114 16.35 33.05 10.89
C ALA A 114 16.75 34.02 12.02
N THR A 115 17.80 34.83 11.84
CA THR A 115 18.16 35.88 12.80
C THR A 115 17.05 36.94 12.90
N ILE A 116 16.46 37.36 11.78
CA ILE A 116 15.35 38.32 11.77
C ILE A 116 14.14 37.77 12.55
N VAL A 117 13.76 36.51 12.30
CA VAL A 117 12.61 35.84 12.96
C VAL A 117 12.89 35.65 14.46
N LYS A 118 14.10 35.22 14.83
CA LYS A 118 14.52 35.07 16.22
C LYS A 118 14.38 36.39 16.98
N ASN A 119 14.85 37.49 16.42
CA ASN A 119 14.73 38.81 17.04
C ASN A 119 13.26 39.20 17.25
N GLU A 120 12.38 38.84 16.34
CA GLU A 120 10.94 39.08 16.48
C GLU A 120 10.33 38.24 17.61
N TYR A 121 10.71 36.96 17.74
CA TYR A 121 10.28 36.13 18.89
C TYR A 121 10.76 36.68 20.23
N GLU A 122 12.00 37.16 20.31
CA GLU A 122 12.51 37.82 21.53
C GLU A 122 11.75 39.10 21.86
N ARG A 123 11.33 39.86 20.84
CA ARG A 123 10.45 41.03 21.01
C ARG A 123 9.09 40.63 21.54
N MET A 124 8.45 39.61 20.91
CA MET A 124 7.16 39.11 21.33
C MET A 124 7.15 38.64 22.78
N LEU A 125 8.16 37.90 23.22
CA LEU A 125 8.31 37.46 24.62
C LEU A 125 8.36 38.62 25.64
N LYS A 126 8.83 39.81 25.22
CA LYS A 126 8.95 40.99 26.08
C LYS A 126 7.69 41.88 26.04
N GLU A 127 6.98 41.90 24.93
CA GLU A 127 5.89 42.85 24.67
C GLU A 127 4.50 42.22 24.66
N ASP A 128 4.43 40.87 24.53
CA ASP A 128 3.17 40.12 24.37
C ASP A 128 2.78 39.43 25.68
N ASP A 129 1.52 39.55 26.08
CA ASP A 129 0.98 38.91 27.28
C ASP A 129 0.45 37.49 27.05
N ARG A 130 0.67 36.90 25.86
CA ARG A 130 0.21 35.54 25.57
C ARG A 130 0.75 34.56 26.60
N ASP A 131 -0.09 33.63 27.03
CA ASP A 131 0.29 32.57 27.97
C ASP A 131 1.18 31.52 27.30
N ILE A 132 0.94 31.23 26.02
CA ILE A 132 1.71 30.28 25.23
C ILE A 132 2.07 30.93 23.90
N ILE A 133 3.32 30.71 23.45
CA ILE A 133 3.78 31.11 22.11
C ILE A 133 4.37 29.88 21.42
N ILE A 134 3.81 29.48 20.29
CA ILE A 134 4.29 28.40 19.44
C ILE A 134 5.00 29.01 18.23
N THR A 135 6.23 28.54 17.90
CA THR A 135 6.97 29.06 16.75
C THR A 135 6.29 28.75 15.42
N SER A 136 6.30 29.70 14.48
CA SER A 136 5.69 29.58 13.14
C SER A 136 6.69 29.24 12.01
N CYS A 137 7.93 28.86 12.36
CA CYS A 137 8.98 28.55 11.38
C CYS A 137 8.66 27.34 10.48
N CYS A 138 7.99 26.31 11.05
CA CYS A 138 7.65 25.07 10.36
C CYS A 138 6.27 25.13 9.71
N HIS A 139 6.21 25.25 8.39
CA HIS A 139 4.92 25.33 7.67
C HIS A 139 4.04 24.10 7.87
N SER A 140 4.61 22.90 8.02
CA SER A 140 3.84 21.68 8.31
C SER A 140 3.16 21.74 9.68
N ILE A 141 3.78 22.35 10.69
CA ILE A 141 3.15 22.59 12.01
C ILE A 141 2.07 23.66 11.89
N ASN A 142 2.33 24.73 11.15
CA ASN A 142 1.31 25.75 10.90
C ASN A 142 0.05 25.12 10.26
N LEU A 143 0.22 24.26 9.24
CA LEU A 143 -0.87 23.51 8.62
C LEU A 143 -1.52 22.50 9.59
N LEU A 144 -0.77 21.89 10.49
CA LEU A 144 -1.31 21.00 11.53
C LEU A 144 -2.28 21.77 12.44
N ILE A 145 -1.85 22.94 12.93
CA ILE A 145 -2.66 23.78 13.79
C ILE A 145 -3.88 24.32 13.02
N GLN A 146 -3.66 24.94 11.86
CA GLN A 146 -4.73 25.50 11.03
C GLN A 146 -5.82 24.49 10.62
N LYS A 147 -5.46 23.22 10.41
CA LYS A 147 -6.40 22.20 9.93
C LYS A 147 -6.97 21.33 11.04
N HIS A 148 -6.15 20.95 12.02
CA HIS A 148 -6.51 19.91 12.97
C HIS A 148 -6.64 20.40 14.42
N PHE A 149 -6.11 21.59 14.74
CA PHE A 149 -6.12 22.18 16.08
C PHE A 149 -6.47 23.68 16.01
N PRO A 150 -7.63 24.04 15.46
CA PRO A 150 -7.97 25.46 15.23
C PRO A 150 -8.15 26.28 16.52
N ALA A 151 -8.43 25.64 17.68
CA ALA A 151 -8.51 26.32 18.96
C ALA A 151 -7.15 26.87 19.41
N GLU A 152 -6.05 26.25 18.98
CA GLU A 152 -4.69 26.61 19.34
C GLU A 152 -4.04 27.64 18.39
N LEU A 153 -4.81 28.16 17.41
CA LEU A 153 -4.32 29.19 16.48
C LEU A 153 -3.90 30.48 17.19
N GLU A 154 -4.53 30.82 18.31
CA GLU A 154 -4.19 32.00 19.10
C GLU A 154 -2.78 31.95 19.69
N TYR A 155 -2.23 30.73 19.92
CA TYR A 155 -0.89 30.53 20.45
C TYR A 155 0.19 30.50 19.35
N LEU A 156 -0.19 30.37 18.10
CA LEU A 156 0.77 30.37 16.98
C LEU A 156 1.32 31.78 16.77
N ALA A 157 2.63 31.92 16.78
CA ALA A 157 3.29 33.20 16.54
C ALA A 157 2.94 33.73 15.14
N ASP A 158 2.40 34.94 15.07
CA ASP A 158 1.99 35.60 13.83
C ASP A 158 3.18 36.20 13.07
N VAL A 159 4.23 35.40 12.87
CA VAL A 159 5.51 35.79 12.26
C VAL A 159 5.77 34.96 11.00
N VAL A 160 6.31 35.60 9.96
CA VAL A 160 6.79 34.93 8.74
C VAL A 160 7.88 33.91 9.05
N SER A 161 8.01 32.90 8.19
CA SER A 161 9.09 31.93 8.35
C SER A 161 10.47 32.52 7.98
N PRO A 162 11.60 31.90 8.44
CA PRO A 162 12.95 32.32 8.03
C PRO A 162 13.14 32.41 6.51
N MET A 163 12.53 31.52 5.74
CA MET A 163 12.53 31.56 4.28
C MET A 163 11.89 32.86 3.76
N GLN A 164 10.71 33.18 4.27
CA GLN A 164 9.98 34.38 3.85
C GLN A 164 10.71 35.64 4.31
N ALA A 165 11.17 35.71 5.57
CA ALA A 165 11.90 36.86 6.10
C ALA A 165 13.16 37.17 5.29
N HIS A 166 13.92 36.16 4.90
CA HIS A 166 15.13 36.34 4.09
C HIS A 166 14.79 36.76 2.65
N CYS A 167 13.80 36.13 2.02
CA CYS A 167 13.40 36.55 0.67
C CYS A 167 12.82 37.97 0.63
N MET A 168 12.13 38.40 1.69
CA MET A 168 11.69 39.80 1.84
C MET A 168 12.90 40.76 1.97
N ASP A 169 13.91 40.41 2.75
CA ASP A 169 15.13 41.18 2.88
C ASP A 169 15.88 41.28 1.53
N ILE A 170 16.00 40.16 0.79
CA ILE A 170 16.58 40.17 -0.55
C ILE A 170 15.81 41.10 -1.47
N LYS A 171 14.48 41.02 -1.54
CA LYS A 171 13.63 41.87 -2.39
C LYS A 171 13.67 43.35 -1.99
N LYS A 172 13.86 43.64 -0.69
CA LYS A 172 14.08 45.01 -0.22
C LYS A 172 15.40 45.58 -0.72
N ARG A 173 16.48 44.79 -0.74
CA ARG A 173 17.79 45.17 -1.30
C ARG A 173 17.83 45.17 -2.83
N TYR A 174 17.06 44.26 -3.45
CA TYR A 174 17.00 44.05 -4.90
C TYR A 174 15.53 43.89 -5.35
N PRO A 175 14.79 44.99 -5.59
CA PRO A 175 13.35 44.95 -5.86
C PRO A 175 12.96 44.08 -7.06
N ASP A 176 13.80 44.03 -8.12
CA ASP A 176 13.55 43.27 -9.32
C ASP A 176 14.09 41.83 -9.28
N ALA A 177 14.65 41.41 -8.14
CA ALA A 177 15.22 40.07 -8.04
C ALA A 177 14.15 38.98 -7.90
N LYS A 178 14.38 37.87 -8.58
CA LYS A 178 13.70 36.59 -8.28
C LYS A 178 14.39 35.90 -7.12
N THR A 179 13.62 35.42 -6.20
CA THR A 179 14.11 34.69 -5.02
C THR A 179 13.81 33.21 -5.17
N VAL A 180 14.83 32.38 -4.98
CA VAL A 180 14.71 30.92 -5.04
C VAL A 180 15.17 30.37 -3.69
N PHE A 181 14.27 29.70 -2.96
CA PHE A 181 14.65 28.98 -1.76
C PHE A 181 15.13 27.57 -2.13
N ILE A 182 16.24 27.12 -1.52
CA ILE A 182 16.74 25.75 -1.69
C ILE A 182 16.88 25.10 -0.31
N GLY A 183 16.22 23.93 -0.08
CA GLY A 183 16.23 23.29 1.23
C GLY A 183 15.67 21.88 1.28
N PRO A 184 15.56 21.25 2.47
CA PRO A 184 15.16 19.84 2.64
C PRO A 184 13.65 19.62 2.66
N CYS A 185 12.84 20.68 2.57
CA CYS A 185 11.45 20.67 3.00
C CYS A 185 10.48 20.76 1.82
N VAL A 186 9.52 19.81 1.76
CA VAL A 186 8.46 19.80 0.74
C VAL A 186 7.41 20.90 1.00
N SER A 187 7.03 21.11 2.28
CA SER A 187 5.99 22.07 2.63
C SER A 187 6.34 23.52 2.29
N LYS A 188 7.63 23.83 2.09
CA LYS A 188 8.07 25.16 1.68
C LYS A 188 7.64 25.54 0.25
N LYS A 189 7.38 24.54 -0.62
CA LYS A 189 6.78 24.79 -1.95
C LYS A 189 5.35 25.33 -1.82
N ASP A 190 4.55 24.71 -0.94
CA ASP A 190 3.19 25.16 -0.65
C ASP A 190 3.17 26.52 0.06
N GLU A 191 4.11 26.76 0.99
CA GLU A 191 4.23 28.06 1.64
C GLU A 191 4.54 29.19 0.64
N ALA A 192 5.37 28.92 -0.37
CA ALA A 192 5.69 29.88 -1.41
C ALA A 192 4.48 30.16 -2.32
N GLU A 193 3.68 29.14 -2.65
CA GLU A 193 2.45 29.31 -3.45
C GLU A 193 1.35 30.09 -2.70
N HIS A 194 1.18 29.82 -1.38
CA HIS A 194 0.13 30.48 -0.58
C HIS A 194 0.43 31.95 -0.26
N TYR A 195 1.69 32.33 -0.20
CA TYR A 195 2.13 33.70 0.11
C TYR A 195 2.89 34.28 -1.10
N GLU A 196 2.11 34.53 -2.17
CA GLU A 196 2.63 35.01 -3.45
C GLU A 196 3.47 36.29 -3.32
N GLY A 197 4.43 36.45 -4.20
CA GLY A 197 5.26 37.67 -4.31
C GLY A 197 6.47 37.70 -3.37
N ILE A 198 6.61 36.78 -2.40
CA ILE A 198 7.77 36.75 -1.50
C ILE A 198 8.84 35.79 -2.04
N VAL A 199 8.46 34.56 -2.37
CA VAL A 199 9.36 33.51 -2.87
C VAL A 199 8.89 33.08 -4.26
N ASP A 200 9.76 33.19 -5.26
CA ASP A 200 9.36 32.94 -6.66
C ASP A 200 9.44 31.45 -7.02
N ALA A 201 10.37 30.68 -6.43
CA ALA A 201 10.46 29.23 -6.61
C ALA A 201 11.12 28.55 -5.40
N VAL A 202 10.86 27.24 -5.24
CA VAL A 202 11.43 26.42 -4.17
C VAL A 202 12.01 25.15 -4.75
N LEU A 203 13.31 24.94 -4.60
CA LEU A 203 13.98 23.69 -4.94
C LEU A 203 14.29 22.88 -3.69
N THR A 204 14.21 21.58 -3.81
CA THR A 204 14.77 20.67 -2.80
C THR A 204 16.26 20.45 -3.04
N PHE A 205 16.98 19.95 -2.03
CA PHE A 205 18.40 19.59 -2.21
C PHE A 205 18.59 18.52 -3.30
N GLU A 206 17.66 17.60 -3.45
CA GLU A 206 17.73 16.57 -4.51
C GLU A 206 17.57 17.16 -5.90
N GLU A 207 16.63 18.10 -6.10
CA GLU A 207 16.48 18.83 -7.37
C GLU A 207 17.78 19.58 -7.72
N LEU A 208 18.39 20.27 -6.75
CA LEU A 208 19.68 20.92 -6.94
C LEU A 208 20.81 19.94 -7.26
N THR A 209 20.89 18.85 -6.50
CA THR A 209 21.93 17.82 -6.69
C THR A 209 21.85 17.20 -8.08
N ASN A 210 20.65 16.89 -8.56
CA ASN A 210 20.43 16.34 -9.89
C ASN A 210 20.78 17.38 -10.99
N TRP A 211 20.48 18.65 -10.76
CA TRP A 211 20.83 19.71 -11.69
C TRP A 211 22.35 19.92 -11.76
N LEU A 212 23.05 20.00 -10.62
CA LEU A 212 24.51 20.10 -10.58
C LEU A 212 25.19 18.93 -11.33
N LYS A 213 24.69 17.69 -11.10
CA LYS A 213 25.18 16.49 -11.80
C LYS A 213 24.95 16.57 -13.31
N SER A 214 23.80 17.07 -13.76
CA SER A 214 23.49 17.18 -15.18
C SER A 214 24.39 18.19 -15.91
N GLU A 215 24.89 19.20 -15.20
CA GLU A 215 25.79 20.22 -15.72
C GLU A 215 27.28 19.89 -15.44
N ASN A 216 27.57 18.72 -14.86
CA ASN A 216 28.93 18.29 -14.46
C ASN A 216 29.64 19.30 -13.54
N ILE A 217 28.90 19.92 -12.61
CA ILE A 217 29.45 20.84 -11.62
C ILE A 217 29.72 20.08 -10.33
N GLU A 218 30.99 19.98 -9.96
CA GLU A 218 31.44 19.39 -8.70
C GLU A 218 31.51 20.46 -7.58
N LEU A 219 31.18 20.04 -6.38
CA LEU A 219 31.27 20.87 -5.18
C LEU A 219 32.63 20.63 -4.51
N GLU A 220 33.39 21.69 -4.31
CA GLU A 220 34.67 21.64 -3.63
C GLU A 220 34.48 21.85 -2.13
N ALA A 221 35.02 20.99 -1.27
CA ALA A 221 35.00 21.18 0.16
C ALA A 221 35.95 22.30 0.56
N GLU A 222 35.42 23.48 0.81
CA GLU A 222 36.17 24.66 1.26
C GLU A 222 35.58 25.13 2.59
N LYS A 223 36.42 25.32 3.62
CA LYS A 223 35.96 25.79 4.92
C LYS A 223 35.77 27.31 4.89
N ASP A 224 34.58 27.74 5.28
CA ASP A 224 34.30 29.14 5.49
C ASP A 224 34.82 29.56 6.91
N ASN A 225 35.56 30.64 6.95
CA ASN A 225 36.00 31.26 8.22
C ASN A 225 35.05 32.41 8.54
N ASP A 226 34.01 32.12 9.31
CA ASP A 226 32.99 33.11 9.65
C ASP A 226 32.48 32.89 11.09
N ASP A 227 32.63 33.91 11.95
CA ASP A 227 32.14 33.93 13.33
C ASP A 227 30.68 34.39 13.47
N PHE A 228 30.07 34.94 12.40
CA PHE A 228 28.75 35.58 12.41
C PHE A 228 27.70 34.65 11.81
N SER A 229 27.29 33.62 12.54
CA SER A 229 26.44 32.61 11.97
C SER A 229 25.69 31.73 13.00
N ARG A 230 25.37 32.25 14.18
CA ARG A 230 24.69 31.52 15.25
C ARG A 230 23.38 30.90 14.74
N ALA A 231 22.60 31.59 13.90
CA ALA A 231 21.35 31.11 13.39
C ALA A 231 21.48 29.92 12.41
N ARG A 232 22.69 29.48 12.06
CA ARG A 232 22.92 28.19 11.39
C ARG A 232 22.46 26.97 12.22
N PHE A 233 22.22 27.15 13.54
CA PHE A 233 21.62 26.13 14.40
C PHE A 233 20.12 25.87 14.14
N PHE A 234 19.40 26.76 13.50
CA PHE A 234 17.95 26.65 13.29
C PHE A 234 17.46 25.28 12.75
N PRO A 235 18.21 24.54 11.90
CA PRO A 235 17.73 23.26 11.39
C PRO A 235 17.81 22.10 12.40
N THR A 236 18.34 22.33 13.60
CA THR A 236 18.45 21.32 14.66
C THR A 236 17.27 21.42 15.66
N THR A 237 16.94 20.33 16.35
CA THR A 237 15.95 20.36 17.43
C THR A 237 16.43 21.30 18.56
N GLY A 238 15.59 22.23 18.96
CA GLY A 238 15.93 23.29 19.89
C GLY A 238 16.87 24.35 19.28
N GLY A 239 17.04 24.37 17.96
CA GLY A 239 17.94 25.30 17.27
C GLY A 239 17.50 26.75 17.37
N VAL A 240 16.20 27.02 17.32
CA VAL A 240 15.64 28.35 17.57
C VAL A 240 15.98 28.78 18.98
N LEU A 241 15.67 27.94 19.97
CA LEU A 241 15.92 28.23 21.39
C LEU A 241 17.40 28.47 21.71
N LYS A 242 18.32 27.72 21.09
CA LYS A 242 19.77 27.88 21.25
C LYS A 242 20.30 29.23 20.75
N THR A 243 19.60 29.84 19.82
CA THR A 243 19.99 31.13 19.25
C THR A 243 19.41 32.31 20.02
N MET A 244 18.34 32.10 20.81
CA MET A 244 17.66 33.11 21.60
C MET A 244 18.39 33.42 22.90
N ALA A 245 18.22 34.64 23.40
CA ALA A 245 18.80 35.08 24.68
C ALA A 245 18.17 34.38 25.90
N GLN A 246 16.91 33.90 25.79
CA GLN A 246 16.16 33.27 26.89
C GLN A 246 16.16 34.10 28.18
N ASP A 247 16.06 35.42 28.05
CA ASP A 247 16.14 36.40 29.14
C ASP A 247 14.78 36.75 29.77
N THR A 248 13.71 36.02 29.42
CA THR A 248 12.35 36.17 29.94
C THR A 248 12.06 35.04 30.94
N PRO A 249 12.26 35.29 32.28
CA PRO A 249 12.23 34.22 33.29
C PRO A 249 10.85 33.61 33.53
N ASP A 250 9.78 34.29 33.13
CA ASP A 250 8.40 33.83 33.32
C ASP A 250 8.02 32.72 32.36
N TYR A 251 8.77 32.53 31.26
CA TYR A 251 8.47 31.51 30.26
C TYR A 251 9.37 30.28 30.40
N THR A 252 8.74 29.09 30.28
CA THR A 252 9.48 27.83 30.11
C THR A 252 9.73 27.59 28.62
N TYR A 253 10.96 27.34 28.23
CA TYR A 253 11.37 27.11 26.84
C TYR A 253 11.41 25.63 26.52
N ILE A 254 10.60 25.19 25.56
CA ILE A 254 10.42 23.79 25.22
C ILE A 254 10.66 23.59 23.72
N ALA A 255 11.44 22.56 23.34
CA ALA A 255 11.62 22.16 21.95
C ALA A 255 11.02 20.79 21.71
N LEU A 256 10.19 20.69 20.67
CA LEU A 256 9.51 19.46 20.27
C LEU A 256 9.72 19.21 18.78
N ASP A 257 10.03 17.97 18.43
CA ASP A 257 10.15 17.51 17.07
C ASP A 257 9.32 16.23 16.81
N GLY A 258 8.98 16.01 15.55
CA GLY A 258 8.09 14.94 15.14
C GLY A 258 6.60 15.28 15.33
N VAL A 259 5.81 15.03 14.30
CA VAL A 259 4.37 15.38 14.30
C VAL A 259 3.61 14.75 15.46
N GLU A 260 3.91 13.51 15.82
CA GLU A 260 3.20 12.81 16.91
C GLU A 260 3.44 13.47 18.27
N ASN A 261 4.68 13.91 18.55
CA ASN A 261 5.01 14.66 19.76
C ASN A 261 4.31 16.03 19.78
N CYS A 262 4.29 16.72 18.64
CA CYS A 262 3.59 17.99 18.51
C CYS A 262 2.07 17.83 18.71
N ILE A 263 1.45 16.76 18.16
CA ILE A 263 0.03 16.44 18.39
C ILE A 263 -0.24 16.18 19.89
N ALA A 264 0.65 15.46 20.57
CA ALA A 264 0.51 15.20 22.00
C ALA A 264 0.57 16.51 22.82
N ALA A 265 1.52 17.39 22.51
CA ALA A 265 1.64 18.69 23.16
C ALA A 265 0.45 19.61 22.90
N LEU A 266 -0.08 19.66 21.66
CA LEU A 266 -1.29 20.43 21.31
C LEU A 266 -2.50 19.94 22.10
N LYS A 267 -2.65 18.63 22.31
CA LYS A 267 -3.72 18.07 23.18
C LYS A 267 -3.54 18.43 24.66
N ASP A 268 -2.30 18.51 25.15
CA ASP A 268 -2.04 18.98 26.52
C ASP A 268 -2.36 20.46 26.67
N ILE A 269 -2.08 21.28 25.65
CA ILE A 269 -2.49 22.69 25.60
C ILE A 269 -4.02 22.80 25.61
N GLU A 270 -4.72 22.07 24.71
CA GLU A 270 -6.20 22.02 24.65
C GLU A 270 -6.83 21.61 26.00
N SER A 271 -6.13 20.76 26.77
CA SER A 271 -6.60 20.35 28.10
C SER A 271 -6.36 21.39 29.20
N GLY A 272 -5.75 22.54 28.90
CA GLY A 272 -5.45 23.62 29.83
C GLY A 272 -4.40 23.28 30.90
N LYS A 273 -3.46 22.38 30.61
CA LYS A 273 -2.39 21.97 31.54
C LYS A 273 -1.09 22.72 31.35
N VAL A 274 -0.96 23.46 30.25
CA VAL A 274 0.29 24.12 29.84
C VAL A 274 0.10 25.63 29.97
N HIS A 275 1.05 26.29 30.67
CA HIS A 275 1.01 27.73 30.90
C HIS A 275 2.41 28.31 30.80
N LYS A 276 2.51 29.59 30.42
CA LYS A 276 3.76 30.36 30.32
C LYS A 276 4.89 29.60 29.64
N CYS A 277 4.60 29.15 28.39
CA CYS A 277 5.57 28.41 27.60
C CYS A 277 5.85 29.06 26.23
N PHE A 278 7.12 29.06 25.88
CA PHE A 278 7.57 29.29 24.49
C PHE A 278 7.99 27.95 23.88
N ILE A 279 7.28 27.52 22.84
CA ILE A 279 7.40 26.16 22.32
C ILE A 279 7.93 26.20 20.88
N GLU A 280 9.14 25.70 20.69
CA GLU A 280 9.66 25.40 19.35
C GLU A 280 9.07 24.07 18.87
N MET A 281 8.30 24.09 17.76
CA MET A 281 7.71 22.89 17.16
C MET A 281 8.21 22.66 15.74
N SER A 282 8.61 21.42 15.42
CA SER A 282 8.96 21.00 14.09
C SER A 282 8.36 19.63 13.74
N ALA A 283 7.91 19.47 12.49
CA ALA A 283 7.22 18.26 12.03
C ALA A 283 8.16 17.06 11.80
N CYS A 284 9.43 17.31 11.53
CA CYS A 284 10.42 16.26 11.26
C CYS A 284 11.17 15.90 12.54
N VAL A 285 11.43 14.61 12.76
CA VAL A 285 12.33 14.15 13.84
C VAL A 285 13.75 14.62 13.51
N GLY A 286 14.44 15.24 14.48
CA GLY A 286 15.71 15.93 14.26
C GLY A 286 15.53 17.31 13.60
N SER A 287 14.30 17.86 13.59
CA SER A 287 13.97 19.14 12.94
C SER A 287 14.26 19.13 11.44
N CYS A 288 14.76 20.22 10.83
CA CYS A 288 15.01 20.30 9.39
C CYS A 288 16.13 19.37 8.90
N MET A 289 17.04 18.92 9.76
CA MET A 289 18.03 17.87 9.44
C MET A 289 17.34 16.55 9.05
N GLY A 290 16.26 16.16 9.76
CA GLY A 290 15.42 15.02 9.42
C GLY A 290 14.34 15.34 8.39
N GLY A 291 14.53 16.37 7.57
CA GLY A 291 13.59 16.73 6.52
C GLY A 291 13.39 15.61 5.50
N PRO A 292 12.20 15.52 4.86
CA PRO A 292 11.84 14.35 4.04
C PRO A 292 12.79 14.08 2.88
N VAL A 293 13.45 15.09 2.35
CA VAL A 293 14.42 14.94 1.26
C VAL A 293 15.74 14.38 1.78
N MET A 294 16.22 14.89 2.92
CA MET A 294 17.43 14.38 3.57
C MET A 294 17.22 12.92 4.04
N GLU A 295 16.12 12.65 4.74
CA GLU A 295 15.81 11.29 5.20
C GLU A 295 15.72 10.28 4.05
N LYS A 296 15.15 10.69 2.91
CA LYS A 296 14.97 9.82 1.74
C LYS A 296 16.26 9.52 0.98
N TYR A 297 17.12 10.52 0.81
CA TYR A 297 18.26 10.45 -0.11
C TYR A 297 19.62 10.48 0.57
N HIS A 298 19.72 11.09 1.75
CA HIS A 298 20.98 11.25 2.49
C HIS A 298 21.14 10.21 3.62
N HIS A 299 20.04 9.53 4.05
CA HIS A 299 20.04 8.57 5.16
C HIS A 299 20.67 9.15 6.43
N THR A 300 20.03 10.15 7.00
CA THR A 300 20.53 11.01 8.09
C THR A 300 21.26 10.24 9.20
N GLU A 301 22.54 10.54 9.39
CA GLU A 301 23.33 10.15 10.54
C GLU A 301 23.16 11.23 11.61
N THR A 302 22.10 11.14 12.41
CA THR A 302 21.60 12.21 13.30
C THR A 302 22.67 12.93 14.14
N ILE A 303 23.66 12.21 14.65
CA ILE A 303 24.75 12.79 15.47
C ILE A 303 25.78 13.49 14.58
N THR A 304 26.19 12.87 13.48
CA THR A 304 27.19 13.42 12.55
C THR A 304 26.67 14.70 11.89
N ASP A 305 25.42 14.69 11.42
CA ASP A 305 24.76 15.86 10.83
C ASP A 305 24.64 17.01 11.83
N TYR A 306 24.25 16.70 13.08
CA TYR A 306 24.22 17.67 14.16
C TYR A 306 25.61 18.29 14.43
N LEU A 307 26.66 17.47 14.54
CA LEU A 307 28.02 17.94 14.77
C LEU A 307 28.53 18.79 13.59
N THR A 308 28.20 18.42 12.36
CA THR A 308 28.55 19.17 11.15
C THR A 308 27.93 20.58 11.21
N ILE A 309 26.65 20.69 11.55
CA ILE A 309 25.97 21.98 11.74
C ILE A 309 26.59 22.75 12.92
N ALA A 310 26.80 22.09 14.07
CA ALA A 310 27.34 22.72 15.25
C ALA A 310 28.77 23.28 15.04
N ASN A 311 29.58 22.56 14.27
CA ASN A 311 30.95 23.00 13.94
C ASN A 311 30.96 24.14 12.89
N TYR A 312 29.88 24.24 12.07
CA TYR A 312 29.72 25.28 11.08
C TYR A 312 29.05 26.54 11.62
N ALA A 313 28.27 26.42 12.71
CA ALA A 313 27.61 27.55 13.35
C ALA A 313 28.58 28.39 14.15
N GLY A 314 28.56 29.70 13.91
CA GLY A 314 29.34 30.69 14.68
C GLY A 314 28.72 31.03 16.03
N LYS A 315 29.37 31.93 16.74
CA LYS A 315 28.98 32.38 18.11
C LYS A 315 28.14 33.66 18.10
N LYS A 316 28.19 34.44 17.02
CA LYS A 316 27.53 35.74 16.90
C LYS A 316 26.37 35.63 15.91
N ASP A 317 25.38 36.50 16.08
CA ASP A 317 24.28 36.63 15.15
C ASP A 317 24.72 37.32 13.86
N PHE A 318 23.99 37.02 12.75
CA PHE A 318 24.17 37.81 11.54
C PHE A 318 23.81 39.28 11.79
N GLU A 319 24.54 40.20 11.18
CA GLU A 319 24.15 41.60 11.10
C GLU A 319 22.97 41.75 10.14
N VAL A 320 21.81 42.10 10.69
CA VAL A 320 20.58 42.23 9.92
C VAL A 320 19.95 43.61 10.11
N SER A 321 19.33 44.10 9.02
CA SER A 321 18.45 45.26 9.12
C SER A 321 17.08 44.76 9.58
N GLN A 322 16.82 44.81 10.92
CA GLN A 322 15.56 44.29 11.47
C GLN A 322 14.34 45.05 10.91
N PRO A 323 13.41 44.36 10.20
CA PRO A 323 12.15 44.95 9.75
C PRO A 323 11.26 45.33 10.94
N LYS A 324 10.28 46.19 10.71
CA LYS A 324 9.26 46.48 11.72
C LYS A 324 8.37 45.24 11.93
N ALA A 325 7.83 45.10 13.14
CA ALA A 325 6.95 43.99 13.50
C ALA A 325 5.77 43.78 12.50
N ASN A 326 5.15 44.87 12.04
CA ASN A 326 4.06 44.80 11.07
C ASN A 326 4.48 44.29 9.69
N GLU A 327 5.75 44.44 9.30
CA GLU A 327 6.29 43.91 8.05
C GLU A 327 6.52 42.40 8.12
N LEU A 328 6.76 41.86 9.34
CA LEU A 328 6.97 40.44 9.59
C LEU A 328 5.69 39.69 9.94
N LYS A 329 4.57 40.40 10.05
CA LYS A 329 3.31 39.81 10.48
C LYS A 329 2.73 38.88 9.42
N LYS A 330 2.37 37.67 9.87
CA LYS A 330 1.72 36.65 9.08
C LYS A 330 0.39 36.25 9.71
N GLN A 331 -0.68 36.26 8.94
CA GLN A 331 -1.97 35.80 9.43
C GLN A 331 -2.14 34.32 9.15
N PHE A 332 -2.67 33.60 10.15
CA PHE A 332 -3.03 32.20 10.06
C PHE A 332 -4.54 32.06 10.27
N GLU A 333 -5.22 31.48 9.29
CA GLU A 333 -6.67 31.28 9.34
C GLU A 333 -6.96 29.78 9.45
N TYR A 334 -8.12 29.46 10.05
CA TYR A 334 -8.62 28.09 10.05
C TYR A 334 -8.88 27.60 8.64
N ILE A 335 -8.33 26.44 8.29
CA ILE A 335 -8.55 25.77 7.01
C ILE A 335 -9.57 24.67 7.22
N GLU A 336 -10.82 24.95 6.85
CA GLU A 336 -11.94 24.02 7.02
C GLU A 336 -11.75 22.73 6.23
N HIS A 337 -11.89 21.59 6.89
CA HIS A 337 -11.96 20.28 6.25
C HIS A 337 -13.25 19.59 6.67
N ARG A 338 -14.13 19.33 5.70
CA ARG A 338 -15.48 18.80 5.97
C ARG A 338 -15.46 17.27 5.86
N TYR A 339 -15.20 16.59 6.96
CA TYR A 339 -15.64 15.22 7.15
C TYR A 339 -16.43 15.13 8.45
N PRO A 340 -17.77 14.90 8.38
CA PRO A 340 -18.55 14.72 9.58
C PRO A 340 -17.99 13.55 10.39
N GLN A 341 -17.89 13.73 11.68
CA GLN A 341 -17.52 12.63 12.58
C GLN A 341 -18.66 11.61 12.55
N PRO A 342 -18.37 10.34 12.17
CA PRO A 342 -19.39 9.32 12.14
C PRO A 342 -19.87 9.01 13.56
N SER A 343 -21.16 8.74 13.68
CA SER A 343 -21.75 8.30 14.93
C SER A 343 -21.27 6.89 15.32
N GLU A 344 -21.34 6.58 16.61
CA GLU A 344 -21.04 5.23 17.12
C GLU A 344 -21.91 4.14 16.45
N MET A 345 -23.13 4.48 16.04
CA MET A 345 -24.02 3.57 15.32
C MET A 345 -23.48 3.23 13.94
N GLU A 346 -23.01 4.22 13.19
CA GLU A 346 -22.40 4.01 11.86
C GLU A 346 -21.10 3.23 11.95
N ILE A 347 -20.24 3.56 12.91
CA ILE A 347 -19.00 2.81 13.18
C ILE A 347 -19.30 1.34 13.46
N ASN A 348 -20.25 1.06 14.35
CA ASN A 348 -20.64 -0.30 14.70
C ASN A 348 -21.30 -1.04 13.52
N ALA A 349 -22.04 -0.36 12.65
CA ALA A 349 -22.58 -0.96 11.43
C ALA A 349 -21.47 -1.42 10.49
N VAL A 350 -20.46 -0.59 10.27
CA VAL A 350 -19.28 -0.94 9.45
C VAL A 350 -18.45 -2.08 10.10
N LEU A 351 -18.26 -2.06 11.41
CA LEU A 351 -17.57 -3.16 12.13
C LEU A 351 -18.28 -4.49 11.91
N ARG A 352 -19.61 -4.53 11.96
CA ARG A 352 -20.40 -5.75 11.65
C ARG A 352 -20.19 -6.22 10.21
N GLN A 353 -20.17 -5.31 9.24
CA GLN A 353 -19.86 -5.65 7.83
C GLN A 353 -18.45 -6.24 7.68
N MET A 354 -17.52 -5.87 8.56
CA MET A 354 -16.17 -6.42 8.62
C MET A 354 -16.07 -7.73 9.44
N GLY A 355 -17.21 -8.37 9.81
CA GLY A 355 -17.23 -9.57 10.62
C GLY A 355 -16.95 -9.35 12.12
N LYS A 356 -16.96 -8.09 12.59
CA LYS A 356 -16.62 -7.73 13.97
C LYS A 356 -17.88 -7.42 14.79
N PHE A 357 -18.44 -8.46 15.42
CA PHE A 357 -19.71 -8.38 16.16
C PHE A 357 -19.53 -8.07 17.65
N LYS A 358 -18.32 -8.27 18.18
CA LYS A 358 -17.96 -8.09 19.59
C LYS A 358 -16.59 -7.42 19.70
N PRO A 359 -16.29 -6.68 20.79
CA PRO A 359 -14.97 -6.07 21.01
C PRO A 359 -13.80 -7.06 20.89
N ALA A 360 -14.00 -8.33 21.30
CA ALA A 360 -12.98 -9.38 21.16
C ALA A 360 -12.60 -9.69 19.68
N HIS A 361 -13.43 -9.35 18.71
CA HIS A 361 -13.14 -9.51 17.28
C HIS A 361 -12.34 -8.33 16.70
N GLU A 362 -12.16 -7.24 17.47
CA GLU A 362 -11.39 -6.08 17.08
C GLU A 362 -9.90 -6.29 17.36
N LEU A 363 -9.21 -7.00 16.46
CA LEU A 363 -7.80 -7.39 16.61
C LEU A 363 -6.82 -6.22 16.69
N ASN A 364 -7.20 -5.03 16.22
CA ASN A 364 -6.37 -3.82 16.19
C ASN A 364 -4.95 -4.05 15.63
N CYS A 365 -4.83 -4.94 14.63
CA CYS A 365 -3.55 -5.43 14.11
C CYS A 365 -2.77 -4.42 13.26
N GLY A 366 -3.35 -3.27 12.91
CA GLY A 366 -2.71 -2.22 12.13
C GLY A 366 -2.39 -2.55 10.65
N SER A 367 -2.67 -3.76 10.15
CA SER A 367 -2.32 -4.19 8.78
C SER A 367 -2.91 -3.29 7.69
N CYS A 368 -4.10 -2.74 7.93
CA CYS A 368 -4.79 -1.83 7.02
C CYS A 368 -4.27 -0.37 7.05
N GLY A 369 -3.31 -0.06 7.93
CA GLY A 369 -2.76 1.28 8.11
C GLY A 369 -3.44 2.14 9.19
N TYR A 370 -4.51 1.65 9.83
CA TYR A 370 -5.16 2.29 10.97
C TYR A 370 -4.78 1.57 12.26
N ASN A 371 -4.64 2.31 13.38
CA ASN A 371 -4.19 1.74 14.64
C ASN A 371 -5.24 0.84 15.28
N THR A 372 -6.52 1.21 15.15
CA THR A 372 -7.66 0.44 15.69
C THR A 372 -8.67 0.07 14.60
N CYS A 373 -9.45 -0.98 14.86
CA CYS A 373 -10.55 -1.37 13.97
C CYS A 373 -11.65 -0.30 13.92
N ARG A 374 -11.85 0.44 15.02
CA ARG A 374 -12.81 1.55 15.09
C ARG A 374 -12.37 2.76 14.28
N GLU A 375 -11.10 3.16 14.36
CA GLU A 375 -10.53 4.19 13.47
C GLU A 375 -10.72 3.84 11.99
N LYS A 376 -10.46 2.58 11.62
CA LYS A 376 -10.71 2.13 10.25
C LYS A 376 -12.19 2.22 9.87
N ALA A 377 -13.09 1.79 10.76
CA ALA A 377 -14.54 1.86 10.51
C ALA A 377 -14.99 3.32 10.32
N ALA A 378 -14.50 4.25 11.16
CA ALA A 378 -14.72 5.67 10.99
C ALA A 378 -14.20 6.19 9.64
N ALA A 379 -13.00 5.78 9.25
CA ALA A 379 -12.42 6.14 7.95
C ALA A 379 -13.24 5.59 6.75
N ILE A 380 -13.87 4.41 6.89
CA ILE A 380 -14.78 3.86 5.87
C ILE A 380 -16.05 4.73 5.78
N CYS A 381 -16.65 5.11 6.91
CA CYS A 381 -17.80 6.02 6.93
C CYS A 381 -17.48 7.36 6.25
N GLN A 382 -16.26 7.85 6.39
CA GLN A 382 -15.76 9.07 5.74
C GLN A 382 -15.34 8.88 4.27
N GLY A 383 -15.44 7.68 3.71
CA GLY A 383 -15.01 7.39 2.34
C GLY A 383 -13.48 7.41 2.13
N LYS A 384 -12.70 7.32 3.21
CA LYS A 384 -11.22 7.31 3.17
C LYS A 384 -10.64 5.91 3.05
N ALA A 385 -11.39 4.88 3.43
CA ALA A 385 -10.94 3.49 3.43
C ALA A 385 -12.01 2.55 2.87
N GLU A 386 -11.58 1.36 2.49
CA GLU A 386 -12.44 0.28 2.01
C GLU A 386 -12.39 -0.92 2.97
N ILE A 387 -13.49 -1.69 3.03
CA ILE A 387 -13.55 -2.92 3.84
C ILE A 387 -12.47 -3.91 3.39
N SER A 388 -12.23 -4.00 2.08
CA SER A 388 -11.21 -4.85 1.44
C SER A 388 -9.78 -4.64 1.94
N MET A 389 -9.47 -3.53 2.60
CA MET A 389 -8.16 -3.30 3.22
C MET A 389 -7.93 -4.14 4.49
N CYS A 390 -8.97 -4.79 5.05
CA CYS A 390 -8.84 -5.61 6.26
C CYS A 390 -8.32 -7.01 5.92
N LEU A 391 -7.07 -7.29 6.24
CA LEU A 391 -6.47 -8.59 5.94
C LEU A 391 -7.20 -9.77 6.61
N PRO A 392 -7.55 -9.75 7.92
CA PRO A 392 -8.35 -10.82 8.53
C PRO A 392 -9.69 -11.03 7.81
N PHE A 393 -10.42 -9.96 7.49
CA PHE A 393 -11.68 -10.06 6.75
C PHE A 393 -11.50 -10.68 5.36
N LEU A 394 -10.45 -10.28 4.61
CA LEU A 394 -10.17 -10.88 3.30
C LEU A 394 -9.82 -12.36 3.40
N LYS A 395 -9.04 -12.73 4.42
CA LYS A 395 -8.69 -14.11 4.68
C LYS A 395 -9.93 -14.95 4.97
N GLU A 396 -10.76 -14.54 5.95
CA GLU A 396 -12.02 -15.21 6.30
C GLU A 396 -12.96 -15.32 5.09
N LYS A 397 -13.08 -14.25 4.29
CA LYS A 397 -13.90 -14.26 3.08
C LYS A 397 -13.37 -15.21 2.02
N ALA A 398 -12.06 -15.27 1.82
CA ALA A 398 -11.43 -16.18 0.86
C ALA A 398 -11.58 -17.64 1.31
N GLU A 399 -11.37 -17.94 2.58
CA GLU A 399 -11.58 -19.27 3.17
C GLU A 399 -13.04 -19.70 3.05
N SER A 400 -14.00 -18.86 3.46
CA SER A 400 -15.44 -19.15 3.34
C SER A 400 -15.88 -19.34 1.89
N PHE A 401 -15.34 -18.59 0.95
CA PHE A 401 -15.65 -18.75 -0.49
C PHE A 401 -15.08 -20.06 -1.04
N SER A 402 -13.83 -20.37 -0.68
CA SER A 402 -13.19 -21.64 -1.04
C SER A 402 -13.98 -22.83 -0.49
N ASP A 403 -14.32 -22.80 0.79
CA ASP A 403 -15.11 -23.83 1.45
C ASP A 403 -16.50 -24.00 0.82
N THR A 404 -17.13 -22.89 0.45
CA THR A 404 -18.44 -22.92 -0.21
C THR A 404 -18.35 -23.59 -1.59
N ILE A 405 -17.35 -23.26 -2.40
CA ILE A 405 -17.15 -23.91 -3.73
C ILE A 405 -16.85 -25.39 -3.54
N VAL A 406 -15.89 -25.72 -2.69
CA VAL A 406 -15.43 -27.09 -2.45
C VAL A 406 -16.56 -27.99 -1.92
N ASN A 407 -17.39 -27.49 -1.00
CA ASN A 407 -18.48 -28.29 -0.41
C ASN A 407 -19.75 -28.37 -1.27
N ASN A 408 -19.96 -27.45 -2.22
CA ASN A 408 -21.12 -27.49 -3.13
C ASN A 408 -20.83 -28.13 -4.50
N THR A 409 -19.57 -28.49 -4.78
CA THR A 409 -19.27 -29.28 -5.99
C THR A 409 -19.88 -30.69 -5.87
N PRO A 410 -20.52 -31.24 -6.91
CA PRO A 410 -21.04 -32.58 -6.90
C PRO A 410 -19.95 -33.66 -6.91
N ASN A 411 -18.74 -33.31 -7.29
CA ASN A 411 -17.60 -34.21 -7.29
C ASN A 411 -17.00 -34.33 -5.89
N GLY A 412 -16.66 -35.54 -5.48
CA GLY A 412 -15.85 -35.77 -4.30
C GLY A 412 -14.45 -35.18 -4.47
N LEU A 413 -14.00 -34.40 -3.49
CA LEU A 413 -12.66 -33.80 -3.48
C LEU A 413 -11.94 -34.18 -2.20
N ILE A 414 -10.71 -34.69 -2.35
CA ILE A 414 -9.79 -34.99 -1.28
C ILE A 414 -8.44 -34.34 -1.58
N VAL A 415 -7.86 -33.68 -0.57
CA VAL A 415 -6.52 -33.08 -0.67
C VAL A 415 -5.61 -33.76 0.34
N LEU A 416 -4.45 -34.20 -0.11
CA LEU A 416 -3.44 -34.89 0.69
C LEU A 416 -2.13 -34.08 0.67
N ASN A 417 -1.34 -34.21 1.73
CA ASN A 417 0.05 -33.80 1.72
C ASN A 417 0.96 -34.89 1.11
N GLU A 418 2.26 -34.65 1.00
CA GLU A 418 3.24 -35.61 0.48
C GLU A 418 3.40 -36.86 1.32
N ASN A 419 2.97 -36.85 2.60
CA ASN A 419 2.90 -38.03 3.47
C ASN A 419 1.60 -38.82 3.27
N LEU A 420 0.78 -38.43 2.30
CA LEU A 420 -0.53 -39.00 2.04
C LEU A 420 -1.55 -38.83 3.20
N GLU A 421 -1.35 -37.80 4.03
CA GLU A 421 -2.28 -37.44 5.09
C GLU A 421 -3.36 -36.51 4.56
N VAL A 422 -4.60 -36.74 4.94
CA VAL A 422 -5.77 -35.99 4.48
C VAL A 422 -5.76 -34.57 5.08
N GLN A 423 -5.60 -33.56 4.23
CA GLN A 423 -5.64 -32.16 4.60
C GLN A 423 -7.04 -31.56 4.47
N GLN A 424 -7.78 -32.00 3.45
CA GLN A 424 -9.15 -31.52 3.21
C GLN A 424 -9.99 -32.61 2.54
N ILE A 425 -11.26 -32.67 2.88
CA ILE A 425 -12.25 -33.55 2.26
C ILE A 425 -13.60 -32.83 2.20
N ASN A 426 -14.22 -32.81 1.01
CA ASN A 426 -15.50 -32.14 0.83
C ASN A 426 -16.70 -33.03 1.17
N LYS A 427 -17.89 -32.44 1.14
CA LYS A 427 -19.15 -33.15 1.43
C LYS A 427 -19.39 -34.32 0.50
N ALA A 428 -19.21 -34.14 -0.82
CA ALA A 428 -19.44 -35.18 -1.81
C ALA A 428 -18.49 -36.39 -1.64
N ALA A 429 -17.21 -36.16 -1.36
CA ALA A 429 -16.27 -37.24 -1.08
C ALA A 429 -16.65 -38.02 0.18
N ARG A 430 -17.09 -37.33 1.24
CA ARG A 430 -17.59 -38.00 2.46
C ARG A 430 -18.84 -38.85 2.20
N GLU A 431 -19.77 -38.38 1.35
CA GLU A 431 -20.95 -39.11 0.96
C GLU A 431 -20.60 -40.37 0.12
N ILE A 432 -19.65 -40.28 -0.80
CA ILE A 432 -19.14 -41.42 -1.57
C ILE A 432 -18.55 -42.49 -0.64
N MET A 433 -17.78 -42.07 0.36
CA MET A 433 -17.04 -42.95 1.30
C MET A 433 -17.76 -43.20 2.62
N ASN A 434 -19.03 -42.83 2.77
CA ASN A 434 -19.83 -42.98 3.98
C ASN A 434 -19.19 -42.41 5.24
N ILE A 435 -18.41 -41.33 5.14
CA ILE A 435 -17.74 -40.65 6.25
C ILE A 435 -18.70 -39.61 6.85
N ARG A 436 -19.00 -39.72 8.13
CA ARG A 436 -19.98 -38.86 8.80
C ARG A 436 -19.43 -37.44 9.07
N TYR A 437 -18.23 -37.35 9.61
CA TYR A 437 -17.59 -36.06 9.93
C TYR A 437 -16.21 -35.99 9.32
N ALA A 438 -15.84 -34.80 8.81
CA ALA A 438 -14.50 -34.58 8.24
C ALA A 438 -13.39 -34.77 9.28
N SER A 439 -13.67 -34.41 10.55
CA SER A 439 -12.75 -34.60 11.68
C SER A 439 -12.32 -36.06 11.91
N ASP A 440 -13.09 -37.03 11.42
CA ASP A 440 -12.80 -38.45 11.61
C ASP A 440 -11.61 -38.94 10.77
N ILE A 441 -11.22 -38.13 9.78
CA ILE A 441 -10.19 -38.51 8.80
C ILE A 441 -9.12 -37.42 8.56
N LEU A 442 -9.40 -36.19 8.95
CA LEU A 442 -8.42 -35.10 8.80
C LEU A 442 -7.16 -35.37 9.61
N GLY A 443 -6.00 -35.30 8.94
CA GLY A 443 -4.67 -35.61 9.50
C GLY A 443 -4.30 -37.09 9.46
N ASP A 444 -5.23 -37.98 9.14
CA ASP A 444 -4.95 -39.42 9.00
C ASP A 444 -4.44 -39.75 7.58
N ASN A 445 -3.73 -40.85 7.47
CA ASN A 445 -3.25 -41.33 6.17
C ASN A 445 -4.41 -41.86 5.32
N VAL A 446 -4.37 -41.56 4.01
CA VAL A 446 -5.41 -41.90 3.03
C VAL A 446 -5.73 -43.40 2.94
N ILE A 447 -4.79 -44.25 3.33
CA ILE A 447 -4.96 -45.72 3.35
C ILE A 447 -6.18 -46.17 4.16
N ARG A 448 -6.64 -45.36 5.13
CA ARG A 448 -7.85 -45.64 5.90
C ARG A 448 -9.15 -45.60 5.11
N ILE A 449 -9.14 -44.91 3.95
CA ILE A 449 -10.34 -44.65 3.15
C ILE A 449 -10.20 -44.96 1.67
N LEU A 450 -8.99 -44.93 1.11
CA LEU A 450 -8.73 -45.21 -0.30
C LEU A 450 -7.40 -45.96 -0.47
N ASP A 451 -7.27 -46.70 -1.57
CA ASP A 451 -6.00 -47.30 -1.96
C ASP A 451 -4.97 -46.20 -2.28
N PRO A 452 -3.84 -46.14 -1.57
CA PRO A 452 -2.83 -45.11 -1.78
C PRO A 452 -2.04 -45.26 -3.09
N ALA A 453 -2.09 -46.40 -3.77
CA ALA A 453 -1.22 -46.73 -4.90
C ALA A 453 -1.25 -45.68 -6.03
N VAL A 454 -2.42 -45.15 -6.37
CA VAL A 454 -2.56 -44.11 -7.40
C VAL A 454 -1.89 -42.80 -6.94
N PHE A 455 -2.10 -42.40 -5.70
CA PHE A 455 -1.49 -41.18 -5.14
C PHE A 455 0.02 -41.30 -5.06
N GLU A 456 0.54 -42.45 -4.61
CA GLU A 456 1.98 -42.73 -4.58
C GLU A 456 2.60 -42.68 -5.99
N SER A 457 1.92 -43.25 -6.99
CA SER A 457 2.38 -43.24 -8.37
C SER A 457 2.47 -41.80 -8.91
N VAL A 458 1.44 -40.99 -8.66
CA VAL A 458 1.40 -39.59 -9.09
C VAL A 458 2.48 -38.77 -8.37
N LEU A 459 2.70 -38.99 -7.07
CA LEU A 459 3.73 -38.34 -6.29
C LEU A 459 5.15 -38.69 -6.81
N LYS A 460 5.42 -39.97 -7.10
CA LYS A 460 6.71 -40.46 -7.59
C LYS A 460 7.02 -40.00 -9.03
N THR A 461 6.00 -40.01 -9.90
CA THR A 461 6.18 -39.69 -11.34
C THR A 461 5.98 -38.21 -11.67
N GLY A 462 5.25 -37.49 -10.81
CA GLY A 462 4.81 -36.12 -11.07
C GLY A 462 3.80 -36.01 -12.23
N ARG A 463 3.28 -37.15 -12.74
CA ARG A 463 2.28 -37.18 -13.81
C ARG A 463 0.93 -37.50 -13.22
N GLY A 464 -0.04 -36.61 -13.43
CA GLY A 464 -1.42 -36.82 -12.99
C GLY A 464 -2.10 -37.97 -13.72
N VAL A 465 -3.10 -38.55 -13.11
CA VAL A 465 -4.02 -39.53 -13.69
C VAL A 465 -5.37 -38.84 -13.91
N SER A 466 -5.98 -39.04 -15.07
CA SER A 466 -7.28 -38.42 -15.40
C SER A 466 -8.30 -39.51 -15.78
N ASP A 467 -9.52 -39.31 -15.30
CA ASP A 467 -10.73 -40.07 -15.71
C ASP A 467 -10.61 -41.60 -15.58
N GLN A 468 -9.83 -42.06 -14.62
CA GLN A 468 -9.68 -43.49 -14.36
C GLN A 468 -10.91 -44.01 -13.59
N ARG A 469 -11.59 -44.99 -14.16
CA ARG A 469 -12.72 -45.66 -13.52
C ARG A 469 -12.24 -46.74 -12.55
N VAL A 470 -12.71 -46.62 -11.32
CA VAL A 470 -12.33 -47.51 -10.20
C VAL A 470 -13.60 -47.93 -9.46
N TYR A 471 -13.69 -49.22 -9.13
CA TYR A 471 -14.72 -49.71 -8.22
C TYR A 471 -14.21 -49.70 -6.79
N LEU A 472 -14.85 -48.91 -5.96
CA LEU A 472 -14.59 -48.85 -4.53
C LEU A 472 -15.41 -49.92 -3.81
N ALA A 473 -14.81 -51.09 -3.62
CA ALA A 473 -15.54 -52.28 -3.11
C ALA A 473 -16.11 -52.07 -1.69
N GLU A 474 -15.38 -51.34 -0.82
CA GLU A 474 -15.82 -51.03 0.53
C GLU A 474 -17.08 -50.18 0.59
N TYR A 475 -17.26 -49.30 -0.41
CA TYR A 475 -18.37 -48.35 -0.48
C TYR A 475 -19.44 -48.77 -1.51
N LYS A 476 -19.17 -49.82 -2.30
CA LYS A 476 -20.03 -50.32 -3.42
C LYS A 476 -20.35 -49.22 -4.40
N ARG A 477 -19.34 -48.43 -4.78
CA ARG A 477 -19.48 -47.29 -5.72
C ARG A 477 -18.49 -47.42 -6.86
N TYR A 478 -18.94 -47.10 -8.06
CA TYR A 478 -18.04 -46.81 -9.17
C TYR A 478 -17.71 -45.34 -9.19
N VAL A 479 -16.42 -44.99 -9.19
CA VAL A 479 -15.97 -43.61 -9.31
C VAL A 479 -15.05 -43.43 -10.51
N GLU A 480 -15.18 -42.27 -11.13
CA GLU A 480 -14.21 -41.78 -12.13
C GLU A 480 -13.24 -40.86 -11.39
N GLN A 481 -11.99 -41.30 -11.25
CA GLN A 481 -10.99 -40.67 -10.41
C GLN A 481 -9.97 -39.92 -11.27
N THR A 482 -9.69 -38.65 -10.88
CA THR A 482 -8.59 -37.82 -11.37
C THR A 482 -7.70 -37.44 -10.19
N VAL A 483 -6.38 -37.65 -10.31
CA VAL A 483 -5.40 -37.29 -9.28
C VAL A 483 -4.34 -36.40 -9.91
N VAL A 484 -4.10 -35.24 -9.28
CA VAL A 484 -3.12 -34.24 -9.71
C VAL A 484 -2.20 -33.90 -8.56
N TYR A 485 -0.91 -33.72 -8.84
CA TYR A 485 0.07 -33.21 -7.89
C TYR A 485 0.40 -31.75 -8.20
N ASP A 486 0.08 -30.87 -7.27
CA ASP A 486 0.48 -29.45 -7.29
C ASP A 486 1.84 -29.31 -6.62
N ARG A 487 2.86 -29.05 -7.41
CA ARG A 487 4.26 -28.92 -6.94
C ARG A 487 4.51 -27.66 -6.14
N ASP A 488 3.80 -26.58 -6.43
CA ASP A 488 4.00 -25.29 -5.76
C ASP A 488 3.45 -25.33 -4.33
N SER A 489 2.32 -26.00 -4.13
CA SER A 489 1.67 -26.15 -2.82
C SER A 489 2.09 -27.42 -2.09
N HIS A 490 2.83 -28.33 -2.71
CA HIS A 490 3.16 -29.67 -2.17
C HIS A 490 1.92 -30.49 -1.80
N LEU A 491 0.88 -30.45 -2.64
CA LEU A 491 -0.41 -31.10 -2.38
C LEU A 491 -0.81 -32.04 -3.51
N LEU A 492 -1.38 -33.18 -3.14
CA LEU A 492 -2.07 -34.11 -4.04
C LEU A 492 -3.57 -33.84 -3.98
N ILE A 493 -4.20 -33.65 -5.11
CA ILE A 493 -5.63 -33.37 -5.24
C ILE A 493 -6.29 -34.54 -5.96
N GLY A 494 -7.15 -35.28 -5.26
CA GLY A 494 -7.99 -36.32 -5.79
C GLY A 494 -9.41 -35.81 -6.04
N ILE A 495 -9.90 -35.95 -7.27
CA ILE A 495 -11.26 -35.61 -7.66
C ILE A 495 -11.97 -36.91 -8.03
N MET A 496 -13.14 -37.16 -7.49
CA MET A 496 -13.93 -38.39 -7.72
C MET A 496 -15.33 -38.03 -8.13
N ARG A 497 -15.74 -38.51 -9.29
CA ARG A 497 -17.13 -38.44 -9.76
C ARG A 497 -17.80 -39.78 -9.52
N ASP A 498 -18.93 -39.81 -8.82
CA ASP A 498 -19.76 -41.04 -8.67
C ASP A 498 -20.45 -41.34 -10.01
N VAL A 499 -20.10 -42.46 -10.61
CA VAL A 499 -20.65 -42.95 -11.88
C VAL A 499 -21.37 -44.28 -11.70
N THR A 500 -21.77 -44.64 -10.47
CA THR A 500 -22.41 -45.91 -10.12
C THR A 500 -23.69 -46.13 -10.94
N ALA A 501 -24.56 -45.13 -11.00
CA ALA A 501 -25.82 -45.23 -11.74
C ALA A 501 -25.61 -45.43 -13.27
N GLU A 502 -24.58 -44.77 -13.81
CA GLU A 502 -24.22 -44.89 -15.24
C GLU A 502 -23.68 -46.30 -15.56
N GLU A 503 -22.80 -46.85 -14.69
CA GLU A 503 -22.29 -48.21 -14.87
C GLU A 503 -23.37 -49.27 -14.65
N GLU A 504 -24.24 -49.15 -13.67
CA GLU A 504 -25.40 -50.05 -13.52
C GLU A 504 -26.33 -50.03 -14.72
N GLN A 505 -26.59 -48.86 -15.32
CA GLN A 505 -27.35 -48.76 -16.54
C GLN A 505 -26.63 -49.41 -17.72
N ARG A 506 -25.34 -49.26 -17.82
CA ARG A 506 -24.53 -49.87 -18.87
C ARG A 506 -24.54 -51.39 -18.71
N GLU A 507 -24.31 -51.92 -17.54
CA GLU A 507 -24.38 -53.36 -17.26
C GLU A 507 -25.77 -53.93 -17.56
N ARG A 508 -26.86 -53.23 -17.19
CA ARG A 508 -28.23 -53.63 -17.56
C ARG A 508 -28.45 -53.68 -19.07
N LYS A 509 -27.97 -52.68 -19.80
CA LYS A 509 -28.07 -52.65 -21.27
C LYS A 509 -27.25 -53.79 -21.90
N GLU A 510 -26.06 -54.04 -21.45
CA GLU A 510 -25.20 -55.13 -21.92
C GLU A 510 -25.84 -56.50 -21.65
N ASN A 511 -26.41 -56.71 -20.46
CA ASN A 511 -27.13 -57.94 -20.11
C ASN A 511 -28.39 -58.12 -20.94
N ILE A 512 -29.20 -57.09 -21.17
CA ILE A 512 -30.36 -57.14 -22.04
C ILE A 512 -29.91 -57.44 -23.47
N SER A 513 -28.87 -56.79 -23.98
CA SER A 513 -28.33 -57.06 -25.31
C SER A 513 -27.85 -58.50 -25.45
N ARG A 514 -27.15 -59.04 -24.47
CA ARG A 514 -26.70 -60.45 -24.46
C ARG A 514 -27.88 -61.41 -24.46
N GLN A 515 -28.86 -61.17 -23.57
CA GLN A 515 -30.10 -62.02 -23.57
C GLN A 515 -30.87 -61.93 -24.89
N THR A 516 -30.91 -60.72 -25.47
CA THR A 516 -31.59 -60.52 -26.78
C THR A 516 -30.86 -61.27 -27.87
N ILE A 517 -29.53 -61.28 -27.93
CA ILE A 517 -28.73 -62.06 -28.88
C ILE A 517 -28.94 -63.52 -28.65
N GLU A 518 -28.90 -64.04 -27.40
CA GLU A 518 -29.17 -65.47 -27.12
C GLU A 518 -30.57 -65.90 -27.55
N VAL A 519 -31.58 -65.05 -27.34
CA VAL A 519 -32.95 -65.33 -27.80
C VAL A 519 -33.03 -65.29 -29.32
N ALA A 520 -32.40 -64.32 -29.98
CA ALA A 520 -32.37 -64.24 -31.44
C ALA A 520 -31.67 -65.47 -32.05
N ASP A 521 -30.54 -65.91 -31.51
CA ASP A 521 -29.83 -67.11 -31.94
C ASP A 521 -30.73 -68.36 -31.82
N LYS A 522 -31.40 -68.51 -30.66
CA LYS A 522 -32.35 -69.63 -30.47
C LYS A 522 -33.50 -69.58 -31.50
N VAL A 523 -34.02 -68.40 -31.82
CA VAL A 523 -35.09 -68.26 -32.87
C VAL A 523 -34.53 -68.59 -34.23
N VAL A 524 -33.32 -68.10 -34.57
CA VAL A 524 -32.65 -68.41 -35.85
C VAL A 524 -32.42 -69.93 -35.99
N ASP A 525 -31.87 -70.57 -34.93
CA ASP A 525 -31.65 -72.02 -34.93
C ASP A 525 -32.98 -72.83 -35.11
N LYS A 526 -34.04 -72.37 -34.46
CA LYS A 526 -35.38 -72.99 -34.60
C LYS A 526 -35.90 -72.79 -36.02
N GLN A 527 -35.76 -71.60 -36.58
CA GLN A 527 -36.18 -71.32 -37.97
C GLN A 527 -35.32 -72.14 -38.95
N MET A 528 -34.03 -72.29 -38.78
CA MET A 528 -33.15 -73.09 -39.58
C MET A 528 -33.55 -74.58 -39.54
N ARG A 529 -33.92 -75.13 -38.37
CA ARG A 529 -34.46 -76.52 -38.28
C ARG A 529 -35.73 -76.66 -39.03
N ILE A 530 -36.69 -75.76 -38.90
CA ILE A 530 -37.97 -75.80 -39.63
C ILE A 530 -37.70 -75.72 -41.14
N VAL A 531 -36.80 -74.84 -41.59
CA VAL A 531 -36.42 -74.75 -42.99
C VAL A 531 -35.77 -76.05 -43.50
N GLN A 532 -34.90 -76.67 -42.66
CA GLN A 532 -34.32 -77.98 -42.99
C GLN A 532 -35.36 -79.09 -43.03
N GLU A 533 -36.36 -79.14 -42.14
CA GLU A 533 -37.45 -80.08 -42.17
C GLU A 533 -38.35 -79.91 -43.41
N ILE A 534 -38.69 -78.66 -43.76
CA ILE A 534 -39.44 -78.34 -44.96
C ILE A 534 -38.68 -78.76 -46.25
N ALA A 535 -37.35 -78.45 -46.28
CA ALA A 535 -36.52 -78.88 -47.42
C ALA A 535 -36.40 -80.40 -47.54
N SER A 536 -36.32 -81.09 -46.40
CA SER A 536 -36.35 -82.58 -46.42
C SER A 536 -37.66 -83.14 -46.91
N LEU A 537 -38.79 -82.63 -46.42
CA LEU A 537 -40.12 -83.03 -46.84
C LEU A 537 -40.37 -82.69 -48.32
N LEU A 538 -39.94 -81.54 -48.83
CA LEU A 538 -40.01 -81.17 -50.24
C LEU A 538 -39.10 -82.05 -51.11
N GLY A 539 -37.92 -82.41 -50.57
CA GLY A 539 -37.02 -83.38 -51.26
C GLY A 539 -37.62 -84.76 -51.33
N GLU A 540 -38.27 -85.20 -50.26
CA GLU A 540 -38.96 -86.51 -50.19
C GLU A 540 -40.19 -86.57 -51.14
N THR A 541 -41.04 -85.53 -51.13
CA THR A 541 -42.15 -85.41 -52.06
C THR A 541 -41.70 -85.23 -53.51
N ALA A 542 -40.61 -84.54 -53.78
CA ALA A 542 -40.06 -84.46 -55.14
C ALA A 542 -39.46 -85.79 -55.59
N ALA A 543 -38.90 -86.59 -54.71
CA ALA A 543 -38.37 -87.91 -54.99
C ALA A 543 -39.57 -88.90 -55.26
N GLU A 544 -40.60 -88.87 -54.41
CA GLU A 544 -41.82 -89.67 -54.62
C GLU A 544 -42.51 -89.29 -55.92
N THR A 545 -42.61 -88.01 -56.22
CA THR A 545 -43.20 -87.53 -57.51
C THR A 545 -42.37 -88.00 -58.72
N LYS A 546 -41.03 -87.94 -58.55
CA LYS A 546 -40.13 -88.43 -59.63
C LYS A 546 -40.20 -89.91 -59.79
N ILE A 547 -40.35 -90.71 -58.74
CA ILE A 547 -40.60 -92.16 -58.78
C ILE A 547 -41.97 -92.46 -59.43
N ALA A 548 -43.02 -91.77 -59.06
CA ALA A 548 -44.37 -91.92 -59.64
C ALA A 548 -44.35 -91.56 -61.11
N LEU A 549 -43.71 -90.50 -61.54
CA LEU A 549 -43.57 -90.11 -62.96
C LEU A 549 -42.69 -91.11 -63.72
N ALA A 550 -41.67 -91.69 -63.16
CA ALA A 550 -40.87 -92.75 -63.77
C ALA A 550 -41.71 -94.01 -64.00
N LYS A 551 -42.51 -94.45 -63.01
CA LYS A 551 -43.44 -95.56 -63.13
C LYS A 551 -44.51 -95.32 -64.18
N LEU A 552 -45.02 -94.07 -64.26
CA LEU A 552 -45.99 -93.70 -65.29
C LEU A 552 -45.38 -93.69 -66.67
N LYS A 553 -44.13 -93.28 -66.80
CA LYS A 553 -43.34 -93.30 -68.02
C LYS A 553 -43.09 -94.75 -68.53
N GLU A 554 -42.72 -95.66 -67.58
CA GLU A 554 -42.59 -97.08 -67.90
C GLU A 554 -43.91 -97.73 -68.41
N SER A 555 -45.02 -97.41 -67.72
CA SER A 555 -46.35 -97.93 -68.13
C SER A 555 -46.87 -97.41 -69.50
N ILE A 556 -46.35 -96.27 -69.98
CA ILE A 556 -46.71 -95.67 -71.29
C ILE A 556 -45.78 -96.17 -72.38
N SER A 557 -44.60 -96.74 -72.06
CA SER A 557 -43.66 -97.30 -73.04
C SER A 557 -43.84 -98.75 -73.32
N ASP A 558 -44.77 -99.44 -72.59
CA ASP A 558 -45.15 -100.87 -72.82
C ASP A 558 -46.48 -101.06 -73.57
N GLU A 559 -47.05 -99.99 -74.16
CA GLU A 559 -48.10 -100.03 -75.20
C GLU A 559 -47.46 -99.59 -76.53
#